data_40126a3bc107dc3ebee995364a21fc9f
#
_entry.id   40126a3bc107dc3ebee995364a21fc9f
#
_cell.length_a   1.000
_cell.length_b   1.000
_cell.length_c   1.000
_cell.angle_alpha   90.00
_cell.angle_beta   90.00
_cell.angle_gamma   90.00
#
_symmetry.space_group_name_H-M   'P 1'
#
loop_
_entity.id
_entity.type
_entity.pdbx_description
1 polymer ?
#
loop_
_entity_poly.entity_id
_entity_poly.type
_entity_poly.pdbx_seq_one_letter_code
_entity_poly.pdbx_strand_id
1 'polypeptide(L)'
;MNFPDHPISPPPHLSFQMPVQKREIFGWGMYDFANSAFATTILAVLFNQYFATVVAGGERGVELFGLRLHGASFFTFSVSISMAISAIFSPFLGAVADASNSKRRFLMAFCYVGVLFTGLLYFAHAGDYWMGAIFFIIANIGFAGGNVFYNAFLPEISTDQNIGRISGLGWALGYIGGGLLLTINLIMLKYPEWLGFPVGYFTVHDCFLSVALWWFIFSIPTFLLLRERGQEFLSSERISFRAGYRRLQHTFGRIKTFRELTKFLLAYLIYNDGIETVIIMASIFGAEVLGMETNEIILYFLMIQGIAFFGSLIFGFLADAIGNKKTVMISLGIWSLIVLWAFRLGIFWDPKTEYWILGVLAALVMGGSQAASRSLQGIFTPDTNSAEFFAFFGVSGKFASIFGPLIYGILIAITGSVQSGILSVLLFFIVGMVILWTVNEKKGMEEKQRPVL
;
A
#
# COMPACT_ATOMS: atom_id res chain seq x y z
N MET A 1 0.97 67.04 -15.75
CA MET A 1 2.03 66.14 -15.26
C MET A 1 1.53 64.72 -15.40
N ASN A 2 1.96 63.99 -16.45
CA ASN A 2 1.57 62.61 -16.71
C ASN A 2 2.57 61.69 -15.97
N PHE A 3 2.09 60.89 -15.04
CA PHE A 3 2.86 59.81 -14.46
C PHE A 3 2.76 58.57 -15.39
N PRO A 4 3.86 57.92 -15.76
CA PRO A 4 3.80 56.70 -16.55
C PRO A 4 3.41 55.52 -15.65
N ASP A 5 2.33 54.85 -16.04
CA ASP A 5 1.92 53.53 -15.54
C ASP A 5 3.01 52.48 -15.92
N HIS A 6 3.88 52.16 -14.99
CA HIS A 6 4.68 50.96 -15.08
C HIS A 6 3.88 49.78 -14.50
N PRO A 7 3.62 48.72 -15.25
CA PRO A 7 3.08 47.50 -14.67
C PRO A 7 4.12 46.89 -13.72
N ILE A 8 3.80 46.90 -12.43
CA ILE A 8 4.58 46.19 -11.41
C ILE A 8 4.43 44.70 -11.75
N SER A 9 5.45 44.13 -12.41
CA SER A 9 5.55 42.67 -12.51
C SER A 9 5.60 42.09 -11.11
N PRO A 10 4.77 41.08 -10.78
CA PRO A 10 4.84 40.44 -9.48
C PRO A 10 6.24 39.86 -9.28
N PRO A 11 6.81 39.94 -8.07
CA PRO A 11 8.14 39.40 -7.79
C PRO A 11 8.14 37.89 -8.08
N PRO A 12 9.23 37.35 -8.66
CA PRO A 12 9.36 35.91 -8.86
C PRO A 12 9.16 35.26 -7.51
N HIS A 13 8.22 34.31 -7.42
CA HIS A 13 7.98 33.50 -6.24
C HIS A 13 9.24 32.71 -5.92
N LEU A 14 10.12 33.31 -5.12
CA LEU A 14 11.20 32.61 -4.43
C LEU A 14 10.54 31.67 -3.42
N SER A 15 10.20 30.48 -3.86
CA SER A 15 9.91 29.37 -2.97
C SER A 15 11.22 29.08 -2.22
N PHE A 16 11.36 29.59 -1.01
CA PHE A 16 12.37 29.15 -0.07
C PHE A 16 12.04 27.70 0.34
N GLN A 17 12.29 26.76 -0.59
CA GLN A 17 12.26 25.35 -0.24
C GLN A 17 13.46 25.09 0.65
N MET A 18 13.23 24.86 1.93
CA MET A 18 14.29 24.40 2.83
C MET A 18 14.92 23.14 2.25
N PRO A 19 16.26 23.04 2.18
CA PRO A 19 16.93 21.88 1.60
C PRO A 19 16.51 20.61 2.35
N VAL A 20 16.13 19.58 1.59
CA VAL A 20 15.79 18.28 2.14
C VAL A 20 16.98 17.67 2.85
N GLN A 21 16.83 17.31 4.10
CA GLN A 21 17.90 16.71 4.89
C GLN A 21 17.81 15.18 4.82
N LYS A 22 18.93 14.48 4.70
CA LYS A 22 18.99 13.00 4.69
C LYS A 22 18.26 12.35 5.86
N ARG A 23 18.24 13.01 7.03
CA ARG A 23 17.51 12.55 8.21
C ARG A 23 15.97 12.57 8.04
N GLU A 24 15.43 13.44 7.19
CA GLU A 24 13.98 13.45 6.89
C GLU A 24 13.60 12.27 6.02
N ILE A 25 14.44 11.94 5.02
CA ILE A 25 14.26 10.74 4.19
C ILE A 25 14.35 9.48 5.05
N PHE A 26 15.30 9.43 5.99
CA PHE A 26 15.40 8.35 6.96
C PHE A 26 14.14 8.27 7.83
N GLY A 27 13.71 9.40 8.44
CA GLY A 27 12.49 9.45 9.24
C GLY A 27 11.25 9.03 8.47
N TRP A 28 11.13 9.41 7.19
CA TRP A 28 10.06 8.99 6.31
C TRP A 28 10.12 7.47 6.04
N GLY A 29 11.26 6.92 5.68
CA GLY A 29 11.43 5.49 5.44
C GLY A 29 11.16 4.63 6.68
N MET A 30 11.42 5.13 7.89
CA MET A 30 11.11 4.44 9.15
C MET A 30 9.61 4.23 9.37
N TYR A 31 8.75 5.00 8.73
CA TYR A 31 7.31 4.74 8.76
C TYR A 31 6.94 3.47 8.00
N ASP A 32 7.48 3.25 6.80
CA ASP A 32 7.28 2.00 6.05
C ASP A 32 7.85 0.79 6.82
N PHE A 33 9.04 0.94 7.43
CA PHE A 33 9.62 -0.09 8.30
C PHE A 33 8.69 -0.44 9.46
N ALA A 34 8.05 0.56 10.05
CA ALA A 34 7.17 0.38 11.20
C ALA A 34 5.82 -0.24 10.82
N ASN A 35 5.11 0.33 9.85
CA ASN A 35 3.73 -0.04 9.54
C ASN A 35 3.59 -1.31 8.70
N SER A 36 4.65 -1.71 7.96
CA SER A 36 4.62 -2.95 7.17
C SER A 36 4.47 -4.20 8.04
N ALA A 37 4.83 -4.13 9.31
CA ALA A 37 4.56 -5.20 10.27
C ALA A 37 3.04 -5.49 10.42
N PHE A 38 2.19 -4.47 10.34
CA PHE A 38 0.74 -4.65 10.31
C PHE A 38 0.29 -5.36 9.03
N ALA A 39 0.79 -4.95 7.89
CA ALA A 39 0.44 -5.56 6.61
C ALA A 39 0.85 -7.04 6.56
N THR A 40 2.05 -7.39 7.02
CA THR A 40 2.55 -8.77 6.99
C THR A 40 1.91 -9.65 8.05
N THR A 41 1.92 -9.24 9.31
CA THR A 41 1.51 -10.08 10.43
C THR A 41 -0.02 -10.08 10.63
N ILE A 42 -0.66 -8.91 10.55
CA ILE A 42 -2.11 -8.81 10.81
C ILE A 42 -2.92 -9.12 9.55
N LEU A 43 -2.63 -8.45 8.43
CA LEU A 43 -3.45 -8.62 7.22
C LEU A 43 -3.15 -9.93 6.48
N ALA A 44 -1.87 -10.32 6.36
CA ALA A 44 -1.49 -11.40 5.47
C ALA A 44 -1.32 -12.76 6.14
N VAL A 45 -0.80 -12.85 7.39
CA VAL A 45 -0.32 -14.14 7.91
C VAL A 45 -1.01 -14.61 9.19
N LEU A 46 -0.93 -13.88 10.31
CA LEU A 46 -1.37 -14.42 11.60
C LEU A 46 -2.80 -14.07 11.97
N PHE A 47 -3.16 -12.79 12.00
CA PHE A 47 -4.48 -12.41 12.50
C PHE A 47 -5.61 -12.81 11.55
N ASN A 48 -5.43 -12.71 10.25
CA ASN A 48 -6.45 -13.12 9.27
C ASN A 48 -6.83 -14.60 9.47
N GLN A 49 -5.85 -15.48 9.63
CA GLN A 49 -6.07 -16.90 9.87
C GLN A 49 -6.67 -17.15 11.26
N TYR A 50 -6.09 -16.55 12.30
CA TYR A 50 -6.59 -16.67 13.66
C TYR A 50 -8.03 -16.18 13.80
N PHE A 51 -8.34 -15.03 13.23
CA PHE A 51 -9.70 -14.49 13.24
C PHE A 51 -10.68 -15.44 12.54
N ALA A 52 -10.33 -15.87 11.33
CA ALA A 52 -11.20 -16.73 10.53
C ALA A 52 -11.46 -18.09 11.21
N THR A 53 -10.41 -18.74 11.75
CA THR A 53 -10.51 -20.11 12.26
C THR A 53 -10.92 -20.20 13.72
N VAL A 54 -10.48 -19.25 14.56
CA VAL A 54 -10.67 -19.29 16.01
C VAL A 54 -11.72 -18.27 16.45
N VAL A 55 -11.54 -16.98 16.18
CA VAL A 55 -12.41 -15.91 16.69
C VAL A 55 -13.80 -16.01 16.08
N ALA A 56 -13.90 -16.22 14.76
CA ALA A 56 -15.16 -16.35 14.02
C ALA A 56 -15.58 -17.82 13.80
N GLY A 57 -14.96 -18.78 14.48
CA GLY A 57 -15.40 -20.18 14.57
C GLY A 57 -15.21 -21.04 13.32
N GLY A 58 -14.38 -20.63 12.35
CA GLY A 58 -14.03 -21.40 11.17
C GLY A 58 -15.24 -21.79 10.31
N GLU A 59 -15.42 -23.09 10.08
CA GLU A 59 -16.57 -23.62 9.32
C GLU A 59 -17.90 -23.46 10.06
N ARG A 60 -17.90 -23.47 11.41
CA ARG A 60 -19.11 -23.19 12.21
C ARG A 60 -19.63 -21.79 11.93
N GLY A 61 -18.70 -20.86 11.73
CA GLY A 61 -18.98 -19.49 11.35
C GLY A 61 -19.74 -18.69 12.39
N VAL A 62 -20.22 -17.53 11.94
CA VAL A 62 -20.98 -16.57 12.75
C VAL A 62 -22.41 -16.48 12.20
N GLU A 63 -23.39 -16.50 13.09
CA GLU A 63 -24.78 -16.28 12.72
C GLU A 63 -25.11 -14.77 12.73
N LEU A 64 -25.47 -14.23 11.57
CA LEU A 64 -25.79 -12.83 11.35
C LEU A 64 -27.12 -12.71 10.62
N PHE A 65 -28.11 -12.08 11.24
CA PHE A 65 -29.46 -11.87 10.64
C PHE A 65 -30.08 -13.14 10.08
N GLY A 66 -29.86 -14.28 10.74
CA GLY A 66 -30.38 -15.60 10.31
C GLY A 66 -29.58 -16.26 9.17
N LEU A 67 -28.46 -15.64 8.74
CA LEU A 67 -27.51 -16.20 7.78
C LEU A 67 -26.25 -16.66 8.51
N ARG A 68 -25.78 -17.85 8.18
CA ARG A 68 -24.51 -18.36 8.70
C ARG A 68 -23.37 -17.98 7.75
N LEU A 69 -22.46 -17.15 8.23
CA LEU A 69 -21.26 -16.72 7.51
C LEU A 69 -20.03 -17.48 8.01
N HIS A 70 -19.29 -18.10 7.11
CA HIS A 70 -17.98 -18.69 7.44
C HIS A 70 -17.04 -17.63 8.03
N GLY A 71 -16.15 -18.04 8.95
CA GLY A 71 -15.21 -17.13 9.59
C GLY A 71 -14.34 -16.36 8.61
N ALA A 72 -13.87 -17.01 7.54
CA ALA A 72 -13.11 -16.35 6.48
C ALA A 72 -13.94 -15.29 5.74
N SER A 73 -15.23 -15.55 5.46
CA SER A 73 -16.13 -14.58 4.84
C SER A 73 -16.35 -13.37 5.75
N PHE A 74 -16.51 -13.60 7.06
CA PHE A 74 -16.69 -12.52 8.02
C PHE A 74 -15.45 -11.63 8.14
N PHE A 75 -14.25 -12.23 8.11
CA PHE A 75 -12.99 -11.46 8.01
C PHE A 75 -12.93 -10.63 6.73
N THR A 76 -13.25 -11.23 5.58
CA THR A 76 -13.25 -10.52 4.29
C THR A 76 -14.23 -9.35 4.27
N PHE A 77 -15.42 -9.50 4.87
CA PHE A 77 -16.34 -8.38 5.04
C PHE A 77 -15.76 -7.28 5.93
N SER A 78 -15.06 -7.64 7.00
CA SER A 78 -14.39 -6.65 7.88
C SER A 78 -13.30 -5.86 7.14
N VAL A 79 -12.50 -6.55 6.30
CA VAL A 79 -11.55 -5.90 5.40
C VAL A 79 -12.27 -4.96 4.44
N SER A 80 -13.32 -5.44 3.77
CA SER A 80 -14.07 -4.66 2.77
C SER A 80 -14.71 -3.40 3.38
N ILE A 81 -15.30 -3.50 4.56
CA ILE A 81 -15.88 -2.36 5.29
C ILE A 81 -14.79 -1.32 5.62
N SER A 82 -13.66 -1.76 6.15
CA SER A 82 -12.56 -0.84 6.49
C SER A 82 -11.99 -0.13 5.26
N MET A 83 -11.88 -0.85 4.13
CA MET A 83 -11.42 -0.30 2.86
C MET A 83 -12.43 0.68 2.27
N ALA A 84 -13.73 0.37 2.31
CA ALA A 84 -14.79 1.26 1.84
C ALA A 84 -14.83 2.56 2.64
N ILE A 85 -14.77 2.49 3.98
CA ILE A 85 -14.69 3.67 4.84
C ILE A 85 -13.45 4.50 4.49
N SER A 86 -12.28 3.87 4.38
CA SER A 86 -11.04 4.55 4.02
C SER A 86 -11.13 5.20 2.63
N ALA A 87 -11.72 4.51 1.63
CA ALA A 87 -11.86 5.04 0.27
C ALA A 87 -12.77 6.28 0.20
N ILE A 88 -13.86 6.27 0.97
CA ILE A 88 -14.83 7.39 1.00
C ILE A 88 -14.23 8.61 1.72
N PHE A 89 -13.57 8.39 2.85
CA PHE A 89 -13.13 9.51 3.71
C PHE A 89 -11.73 10.03 3.37
N SER A 90 -10.83 9.21 2.79
CA SER A 90 -9.44 9.63 2.53
C SER A 90 -9.32 10.87 1.63
N PRO A 91 -10.03 11.02 0.48
CA PRO A 91 -9.92 12.22 -0.34
C PRO A 91 -10.36 13.48 0.39
N PHE A 92 -11.43 13.36 1.18
CA PHE A 92 -11.93 14.48 1.99
C PHE A 92 -10.93 14.88 3.08
N LEU A 93 -10.40 13.92 3.82
CA LEU A 93 -9.42 14.18 4.89
C LEU A 93 -8.08 14.65 4.30
N GLY A 94 -7.70 14.16 3.10
CA GLY A 94 -6.55 14.66 2.36
C GLY A 94 -6.69 16.14 2.02
N ALA A 95 -7.84 16.54 1.47
CA ALA A 95 -8.13 17.94 1.15
C ALA A 95 -8.15 18.83 2.41
N VAL A 96 -8.66 18.33 3.56
CA VAL A 96 -8.61 19.03 4.85
C VAL A 96 -7.17 19.20 5.33
N ALA A 97 -6.36 18.16 5.23
CA ALA A 97 -4.96 18.19 5.68
C ALA A 97 -4.11 19.15 4.84
N ASP A 98 -4.33 19.16 3.51
CA ASP A 98 -3.65 20.10 2.61
C ASP A 98 -4.10 21.55 2.87
N ALA A 99 -5.41 21.78 3.08
CA ALA A 99 -5.94 23.13 3.37
C ALA A 99 -5.45 23.70 4.71
N SER A 100 -5.18 22.85 5.69
CA SER A 100 -4.76 23.26 7.05
C SER A 100 -3.27 23.05 7.34
N ASN A 101 -2.48 22.65 6.31
CA ASN A 101 -1.06 22.30 6.45
C ASN A 101 -0.81 21.39 7.67
N SER A 102 -1.55 20.30 7.78
CA SER A 102 -1.56 19.43 8.95
C SER A 102 -1.40 17.94 8.63
N LYS A 103 -0.76 17.61 7.49
CA LYS A 103 -0.50 16.23 7.04
C LYS A 103 0.16 15.37 8.12
N ARG A 104 1.17 15.92 8.80
CA ARG A 104 1.88 15.22 9.89
C ARG A 104 0.96 14.91 11.08
N ARG A 105 0.05 15.83 11.43
CA ARG A 105 -0.91 15.61 12.52
C ARG A 105 -1.90 14.51 12.18
N PHE A 106 -2.40 14.49 10.93
CA PHE A 106 -3.26 13.41 10.44
C PHE A 106 -2.52 12.08 10.40
N LEU A 107 -1.29 12.05 9.87
CA LEU A 107 -0.43 10.86 9.87
C LEU A 107 -0.27 10.30 11.29
N MET A 108 0.05 11.17 12.25
CA MET A 108 0.23 10.78 13.65
C MET A 108 -1.07 10.24 14.26
N ALA A 109 -2.20 10.90 14.03
CA ALA A 109 -3.50 10.46 14.55
C ALA A 109 -3.89 9.08 13.99
N PHE A 110 -3.81 8.87 12.68
CA PHE A 110 -4.10 7.58 12.04
C PHE A 110 -3.14 6.50 12.49
N CYS A 111 -1.83 6.81 12.59
CA CYS A 111 -0.81 5.88 13.08
C CYS A 111 -1.15 5.38 14.49
N TYR A 112 -1.37 6.28 15.44
CA TYR A 112 -1.58 5.86 16.83
C TYR A 112 -2.97 5.27 17.09
N VAL A 113 -3.98 5.65 16.32
CA VAL A 113 -5.26 4.92 16.31
C VAL A 113 -5.03 3.48 15.78
N GLY A 114 -4.29 3.31 14.68
CA GLY A 114 -3.93 2.00 14.16
C GLY A 114 -3.16 1.15 15.17
N VAL A 115 -2.14 1.73 15.82
CA VAL A 115 -1.33 1.08 16.87
C VAL A 115 -2.20 0.65 18.05
N LEU A 116 -3.03 1.54 18.57
CA LEU A 116 -3.90 1.24 19.71
C LEU A 116 -4.83 0.06 19.43
N PHE A 117 -5.55 0.12 18.31
CA PHE A 117 -6.51 -0.92 17.97
C PHE A 117 -5.84 -2.23 17.53
N THR A 118 -4.61 -2.18 16.98
CA THR A 118 -3.80 -3.38 16.78
C THR A 118 -3.42 -4.03 18.10
N GLY A 119 -3.02 -3.25 19.10
CA GLY A 119 -2.75 -3.77 20.44
C GLY A 119 -3.99 -4.35 21.12
N LEU A 120 -5.18 -3.75 20.90
CA LEU A 120 -6.44 -4.25 21.43
C LEU A 120 -6.87 -5.60 20.83
N LEU A 121 -6.35 -6.00 19.66
CA LEU A 121 -6.55 -7.34 19.10
C LEU A 121 -6.05 -8.46 20.05
N TYR A 122 -5.16 -8.13 20.98
CA TYR A 122 -4.73 -9.04 22.04
C TYR A 122 -5.90 -9.64 22.82
N PHE A 123 -7.01 -8.91 22.97
CA PHE A 123 -8.18 -9.34 23.72
C PHE A 123 -9.23 -10.10 22.89
N ALA A 124 -9.00 -10.29 21.59
CA ALA A 124 -9.93 -10.98 20.71
C ALA A 124 -9.78 -12.51 20.84
N HIS A 125 -10.59 -13.16 21.65
CA HIS A 125 -10.61 -14.60 21.88
C HIS A 125 -11.67 -15.32 21.04
N ALA A 126 -11.74 -16.63 21.15
CA ALA A 126 -12.73 -17.45 20.48
C ALA A 126 -14.16 -17.01 20.84
N GLY A 127 -14.96 -16.64 19.84
CA GLY A 127 -16.33 -16.15 20.00
C GLY A 127 -16.46 -14.61 20.08
N ASP A 128 -15.36 -13.87 20.29
CA ASP A 128 -15.37 -12.40 20.35
C ASP A 128 -15.36 -11.74 18.96
N TYR A 129 -16.06 -12.33 18.00
CA TYR A 129 -15.97 -11.95 16.60
C TYR A 129 -16.37 -10.50 16.30
N TRP A 130 -17.35 -9.92 17.02
CA TRP A 130 -17.70 -8.52 16.87
C TRP A 130 -16.60 -7.60 17.38
N MET A 131 -16.05 -7.89 18.55
CA MET A 131 -14.96 -7.10 19.15
C MET A 131 -13.73 -7.17 18.26
N GLY A 132 -13.31 -8.37 17.85
CA GLY A 132 -12.18 -8.57 16.95
C GLY A 132 -12.37 -7.87 15.60
N ALA A 133 -13.58 -7.94 15.01
CA ALA A 133 -13.89 -7.26 13.75
C ALA A 133 -13.82 -5.73 13.89
N ILE A 134 -14.42 -5.15 14.93
CA ILE A 134 -14.42 -3.70 15.18
C ILE A 134 -12.98 -3.20 15.39
N PHE A 135 -12.21 -3.87 16.24
CA PHE A 135 -10.82 -3.49 16.48
C PHE A 135 -9.99 -3.59 15.21
N PHE A 136 -10.13 -4.65 14.44
CA PHE A 136 -9.47 -4.81 13.16
C PHE A 136 -9.88 -3.73 12.15
N ILE A 137 -11.17 -3.44 11.99
CA ILE A 137 -11.67 -2.41 11.07
C ILE A 137 -11.03 -1.05 11.40
N ILE A 138 -11.01 -0.66 12.68
CA ILE A 138 -10.43 0.62 13.09
C ILE A 138 -8.92 0.63 12.91
N ALA A 139 -8.22 -0.47 13.26
CA ALA A 139 -6.78 -0.62 13.03
C ALA A 139 -6.43 -0.49 11.54
N ASN A 140 -7.20 -1.15 10.66
CA ASN A 140 -6.98 -1.11 9.22
C ASN A 140 -7.32 0.24 8.60
N ILE A 141 -8.31 0.98 9.12
CA ILE A 141 -8.57 2.38 8.76
C ILE A 141 -7.37 3.25 9.18
N GLY A 142 -6.81 3.02 10.37
CA GLY A 142 -5.59 3.67 10.84
C GLY A 142 -4.40 3.44 9.92
N PHE A 143 -4.16 2.19 9.52
CA PHE A 143 -3.13 1.79 8.58
C PHE A 143 -3.34 2.44 7.20
N ALA A 144 -4.52 2.30 6.63
CA ALA A 144 -4.84 2.76 5.31
C ALA A 144 -4.85 4.30 5.18
N GLY A 145 -5.41 4.99 6.20
CA GLY A 145 -5.41 6.46 6.28
C GLY A 145 -4.01 7.01 6.52
N GLY A 146 -3.24 6.38 7.40
CA GLY A 146 -1.84 6.74 7.63
C GLY A 146 -1.01 6.70 6.35
N ASN A 147 -1.17 5.65 5.53
CA ASN A 147 -0.46 5.52 4.27
C ASN A 147 -0.76 6.64 3.25
N VAL A 148 -1.97 7.21 3.26
CA VAL A 148 -2.30 8.37 2.41
C VAL A 148 -1.40 9.56 2.76
N PHE A 149 -1.36 9.93 4.05
CA PHE A 149 -0.56 11.08 4.50
C PHE A 149 0.94 10.80 4.44
N TYR A 150 1.37 9.59 4.73
CA TYR A 150 2.74 9.15 4.57
C TYR A 150 3.23 9.33 3.14
N ASN A 151 2.49 8.81 2.17
CA ASN A 151 2.83 8.92 0.75
C ASN A 151 2.80 10.37 0.25
N ALA A 152 1.94 11.21 0.81
CA ALA A 152 1.82 12.63 0.47
C ALA A 152 3.08 13.46 0.80
N PHE A 153 3.95 12.98 1.68
CA PHE A 153 5.25 13.61 1.92
C PHE A 153 6.30 13.31 0.84
N LEU A 154 6.12 12.27 0.04
CA LEU A 154 7.11 11.85 -0.96
C LEU A 154 7.51 12.99 -1.92
N PRO A 155 6.59 13.78 -2.53
CA PRO A 155 6.96 14.92 -3.35
C PRO A 155 7.72 16.02 -2.60
N GLU A 156 7.47 16.18 -1.29
CA GLU A 156 8.12 17.21 -0.47
C GLU A 156 9.56 16.88 -0.09
N ILE A 157 9.90 15.59 0.02
CA ILE A 157 11.22 15.10 0.43
C ILE A 157 12.07 14.61 -0.74
N SER A 158 11.56 14.72 -1.97
CA SER A 158 12.21 14.25 -3.18
C SER A 158 12.23 15.34 -4.25
N THR A 159 12.95 15.06 -5.33
CA THR A 159 12.92 15.80 -6.58
C THR A 159 12.51 14.86 -7.70
N ASP A 160 12.08 15.39 -8.84
CA ASP A 160 11.72 14.58 -10.01
C ASP A 160 12.87 13.65 -10.48
N GLN A 161 14.12 13.95 -10.06
CA GLN A 161 15.32 13.19 -10.41
C GLN A 161 15.66 12.05 -9.44
N ASN A 162 15.12 12.05 -8.21
CA ASN A 162 15.46 11.07 -7.18
C ASN A 162 14.24 10.44 -6.49
N ILE A 163 13.04 10.79 -6.92
CA ILE A 163 11.79 10.31 -6.32
C ILE A 163 11.67 8.77 -6.42
N GLY A 164 12.19 8.17 -7.51
CA GLY A 164 12.23 6.72 -7.70
C GLY A 164 13.03 6.03 -6.61
N ARG A 165 14.27 6.50 -6.37
CA ARG A 165 15.15 5.95 -5.30
C ARG A 165 14.57 6.12 -3.92
N ILE A 166 13.99 7.28 -3.62
CA ILE A 166 13.39 7.53 -2.30
C ILE A 166 12.15 6.65 -2.10
N SER A 167 11.29 6.52 -3.11
CA SER A 167 10.15 5.60 -3.09
C SER A 167 10.61 4.14 -2.92
N GLY A 168 11.64 3.72 -3.68
CA GLY A 168 12.22 2.38 -3.57
C GLY A 168 12.81 2.10 -2.19
N LEU A 169 13.50 3.08 -1.58
CA LEU A 169 14.03 2.96 -0.22
C LEU A 169 12.91 2.76 0.81
N GLY A 170 11.80 3.50 0.70
CA GLY A 170 10.66 3.32 1.60
C GLY A 170 10.11 1.89 1.53
N TRP A 171 9.79 1.40 0.34
CA TRP A 171 9.30 0.03 0.15
C TRP A 171 10.32 -1.02 0.62
N ALA A 172 11.61 -0.82 0.33
CA ALA A 172 12.67 -1.71 0.80
C ALA A 172 12.71 -1.80 2.33
N LEU A 173 12.67 -0.65 3.02
CA LEU A 173 12.59 -0.63 4.49
C LEU A 173 11.33 -1.30 5.01
N GLY A 174 10.19 -1.13 4.32
CA GLY A 174 8.94 -1.82 4.64
C GLY A 174 9.07 -3.34 4.58
N TYR A 175 9.64 -3.87 3.48
CA TYR A 175 9.85 -5.32 3.35
C TYR A 175 10.76 -5.88 4.45
N ILE A 176 11.83 -5.17 4.81
CA ILE A 176 12.68 -5.59 5.95
C ILE A 176 11.91 -5.52 7.26
N GLY A 177 11.21 -4.42 7.53
CA GLY A 177 10.50 -4.23 8.79
C GLY A 177 9.41 -5.28 9.01
N GLY A 178 8.59 -5.52 7.98
CA GLY A 178 7.55 -6.54 8.01
C GLY A 178 8.11 -7.96 8.10
N GLY A 179 9.12 -8.29 7.28
CA GLY A 179 9.75 -9.60 7.27
C GLY A 179 10.49 -9.92 8.57
N LEU A 180 11.21 -8.94 9.14
CA LEU A 180 11.95 -9.11 10.40
C LEU A 180 10.99 -9.38 11.57
N LEU A 181 9.93 -8.56 11.72
CA LEU A 181 8.98 -8.81 12.81
C LEU A 181 8.21 -10.12 12.61
N LEU A 182 7.82 -10.46 11.39
CA LEU A 182 7.18 -11.75 11.10
C LEU A 182 8.11 -12.91 11.49
N THR A 183 9.42 -12.81 11.21
CA THR A 183 10.41 -13.81 11.61
C THR A 183 10.50 -13.92 13.13
N ILE A 184 10.56 -12.78 13.84
CA ILE A 184 10.56 -12.75 15.31
C ILE A 184 9.30 -13.42 15.85
N ASN A 185 8.12 -13.11 15.31
CA ASN A 185 6.86 -13.70 15.73
C ASN A 185 6.82 -15.23 15.49
N LEU A 186 7.39 -15.72 14.38
CA LEU A 186 7.52 -17.15 14.13
C LEU A 186 8.46 -17.83 15.13
N ILE A 187 9.57 -17.18 15.50
CA ILE A 187 10.48 -17.67 16.54
C ILE A 187 9.74 -17.70 17.88
N MET A 188 9.03 -16.66 18.27
CA MET A 188 8.24 -16.61 19.49
C MET A 188 7.25 -17.80 19.59
N LEU A 189 6.59 -18.14 18.50
CA LEU A 189 5.56 -19.19 18.50
C LEU A 189 6.13 -20.59 18.39
N LYS A 190 7.21 -20.81 17.61
CA LYS A 190 7.73 -22.15 17.30
C LYS A 190 8.99 -22.54 18.08
N TYR A 191 9.83 -21.56 18.40
CA TYR A 191 11.15 -21.75 19.00
C TYR A 191 11.39 -20.77 20.15
N PRO A 192 10.45 -20.64 21.13
CA PRO A 192 10.58 -19.67 22.22
C PRO A 192 11.84 -19.89 23.06
N GLU A 193 12.36 -21.10 23.08
CA GLU A 193 13.62 -21.47 23.77
C GLU A 193 14.84 -20.73 23.21
N TRP A 194 14.84 -20.33 21.95
CA TRP A 194 15.90 -19.48 21.37
C TRP A 194 15.93 -18.07 21.98
N LEU A 195 14.80 -17.66 22.55
CA LEU A 195 14.66 -16.39 23.26
C LEU A 195 14.79 -16.56 24.78
N GLY A 196 15.07 -17.79 25.27
CA GLY A 196 15.19 -18.11 26.70
C GLY A 196 13.85 -18.35 27.40
N PHE A 197 12.76 -18.63 26.68
CA PHE A 197 11.45 -18.90 27.25
C PHE A 197 11.02 -20.35 27.05
N PRO A 198 10.17 -20.92 27.92
CA PRO A 198 9.67 -22.28 27.74
C PRO A 198 8.74 -22.42 26.56
N VAL A 199 8.61 -23.63 26.01
CA VAL A 199 7.66 -23.96 24.93
C VAL A 199 6.24 -23.61 25.37
N GLY A 200 5.50 -22.92 24.48
CA GLY A 200 4.13 -22.48 24.73
C GLY A 200 3.99 -21.22 25.59
N TYR A 201 5.09 -20.54 25.89
CA TYR A 201 5.08 -19.27 26.64
C TYR A 201 4.38 -18.16 25.87
N PHE A 202 4.69 -18.03 24.57
CA PHE A 202 4.08 -17.03 23.69
C PHE A 202 2.88 -17.61 22.96
N THR A 203 1.87 -16.76 22.80
CA THR A 203 0.64 -17.03 22.08
C THR A 203 0.54 -16.16 20.83
N VAL A 204 -0.44 -16.41 19.97
CA VAL A 204 -0.72 -15.57 18.81
C VAL A 204 -1.10 -14.13 19.22
N HIS A 205 -1.72 -13.96 20.40
CA HIS A 205 -2.07 -12.65 20.95
C HIS A 205 -0.83 -11.80 21.25
N ASP A 206 0.26 -12.41 21.73
CA ASP A 206 1.52 -11.72 21.98
C ASP A 206 2.15 -11.21 20.67
N CYS A 207 1.91 -11.91 19.55
CA CYS A 207 2.31 -11.43 18.24
C CYS A 207 1.56 -10.16 17.84
N PHE A 208 0.26 -10.03 18.13
CA PHE A 208 -0.50 -8.81 17.84
C PHE A 208 0.00 -7.63 18.67
N LEU A 209 0.30 -7.87 19.94
CA LEU A 209 0.91 -6.86 20.80
C LEU A 209 2.29 -6.45 20.31
N SER A 210 3.11 -7.41 19.85
CA SER A 210 4.44 -7.13 19.28
C SER A 210 4.35 -6.24 18.05
N VAL A 211 3.33 -6.42 17.17
CA VAL A 211 3.09 -5.56 16.01
C VAL A 211 2.75 -4.13 16.45
N ALA A 212 1.89 -3.97 17.45
CA ALA A 212 1.53 -2.66 17.98
C ALA A 212 2.76 -1.93 18.55
N LEU A 213 3.57 -2.63 19.36
CA LEU A 213 4.80 -2.08 19.94
C LEU A 213 5.84 -1.74 18.87
N TRP A 214 6.03 -2.61 17.87
CA TRP A 214 6.92 -2.36 16.73
C TRP A 214 6.50 -1.10 15.98
N TRP A 215 5.23 -1.02 15.60
CA TRP A 215 4.70 0.12 14.86
C TRP A 215 4.81 1.41 15.68
N PHE A 216 4.46 1.37 16.98
CA PHE A 216 4.63 2.50 17.88
C PHE A 216 6.07 3.00 17.93
N ILE A 217 7.03 2.11 18.25
CA ILE A 217 8.44 2.48 18.50
C ILE A 217 9.09 3.00 17.21
N PHE A 218 8.96 2.25 16.11
CA PHE A 218 9.66 2.57 14.86
C PHE A 218 8.98 3.68 14.05
N SER A 219 7.77 4.12 14.39
CA SER A 219 7.17 5.34 13.85
C SER A 219 7.65 6.63 14.53
N ILE A 220 8.24 6.56 15.73
CA ILE A 220 8.74 7.75 16.46
C ILE A 220 9.72 8.58 15.63
N PRO A 221 10.75 8.00 14.96
CA PRO A 221 11.66 8.78 14.12
C PRO A 221 10.95 9.58 13.05
N THR A 222 9.87 9.06 12.46
CA THR A 222 9.06 9.78 11.47
C THR A 222 8.52 11.08 12.04
N PHE A 223 7.91 11.01 13.22
CA PHE A 223 7.31 12.18 13.86
C PHE A 223 8.32 13.17 14.44
N LEU A 224 9.55 12.74 14.71
CA LEU A 224 10.62 13.63 15.18
C LEU A 224 11.35 14.32 14.02
N LEU A 225 11.54 13.63 12.90
CA LEU A 225 12.42 14.07 11.84
C LEU A 225 11.70 14.67 10.64
N LEU A 226 10.48 14.21 10.34
CA LEU A 226 9.70 14.67 9.19
C LEU A 226 9.11 16.05 9.44
N ARG A 227 9.31 16.98 8.50
CA ARG A 227 8.83 18.36 8.57
C ARG A 227 7.79 18.63 7.49
N GLU A 228 6.76 19.38 7.83
CA GLU A 228 5.83 19.94 6.86
C GLU A 228 6.46 21.14 6.15
N ARG A 229 6.35 21.18 4.83
CA ARG A 229 6.89 22.25 3.98
C ARG A 229 5.80 23.09 3.31
N GLY A 230 4.61 23.10 3.89
CA GLY A 230 3.51 23.94 3.42
C GLY A 230 3.92 25.40 3.37
N GLN A 231 3.43 26.14 2.39
CA GLN A 231 3.65 27.58 2.29
C GLN A 231 3.22 28.23 3.61
N GLU A 232 4.08 29.05 4.20
CA GLU A 232 3.78 29.92 5.35
C GLU A 232 2.64 30.93 5.09
N PHE A 233 2.01 30.86 3.93
CA PHE A 233 0.88 31.68 3.55
C PHE A 233 -0.40 31.09 4.15
N LEU A 234 -0.87 31.82 5.10
CA LEU A 234 -2.10 31.71 5.85
C LEU A 234 -1.89 31.13 7.25
N SER A 235 -1.50 32.06 8.14
CA SER A 235 -1.97 32.16 9.53
C SER A 235 -2.70 30.94 10.04
N SER A 236 -2.25 30.35 11.12
CA SER A 236 -2.97 29.60 12.16
C SER A 236 -4.47 29.26 11.87
N GLU A 237 -4.84 28.89 10.65
CA GLU A 237 -6.20 28.45 10.40
C GLU A 237 -6.38 27.08 11.07
N ARG A 238 -7.33 27.06 12.01
CA ARG A 238 -7.83 25.84 12.64
C ARG A 238 -8.25 24.87 11.53
N ILE A 239 -8.04 23.57 11.75
CA ILE A 239 -8.50 22.50 10.85
C ILE A 239 -9.95 22.79 10.44
N SER A 240 -10.17 23.10 9.15
CA SER A 240 -11.47 23.50 8.63
C SER A 240 -12.02 22.46 7.66
N PHE A 241 -12.98 21.67 8.13
CA PHE A 241 -13.70 20.70 7.30
C PHE A 241 -14.45 21.35 6.14
N ARG A 242 -14.95 22.58 6.33
CA ARG A 242 -15.63 23.33 5.26
C ARG A 242 -14.67 23.74 4.13
N ALA A 243 -13.46 24.16 4.49
CA ALA A 243 -12.42 24.47 3.50
C ALA A 243 -12.02 23.21 2.73
N GLY A 244 -11.80 22.06 3.40
CA GLY A 244 -11.53 20.79 2.78
C GLY A 244 -12.63 20.34 1.80
N TYR A 245 -13.89 20.48 2.19
CA TYR A 245 -15.01 20.13 1.31
C TYR A 245 -15.08 21.00 0.03
N ARG A 246 -14.91 22.32 0.18
CA ARG A 246 -14.85 23.23 -1.00
C ARG A 246 -13.69 22.89 -1.92
N ARG A 247 -12.51 22.57 -1.34
CA ARG A 247 -11.33 22.19 -2.09
C ARG A 247 -11.57 20.91 -2.87
N LEU A 248 -12.11 19.88 -2.24
CA LEU A 248 -12.45 18.61 -2.89
C LEU A 248 -13.44 18.80 -4.04
N GLN A 249 -14.52 19.59 -3.84
CA GLN A 249 -15.45 19.93 -4.92
C GLN A 249 -14.76 20.63 -6.11
N HIS A 250 -13.83 21.52 -5.80
CA HIS A 250 -13.09 22.25 -6.82
C HIS A 250 -12.15 21.33 -7.61
N THR A 251 -11.46 20.40 -6.94
CA THR A 251 -10.58 19.40 -7.57
C THR A 251 -11.39 18.47 -8.49
N PHE A 252 -12.56 17.99 -8.04
CA PHE A 252 -13.45 17.21 -8.90
C PHE A 252 -13.93 17.99 -10.14
N GLY A 253 -14.25 19.26 -10.00
CA GLY A 253 -14.63 20.13 -11.12
C GLY A 253 -13.49 20.30 -12.14
N ARG A 254 -12.25 20.20 -11.71
CA ARG A 254 -11.03 20.37 -12.53
C ARG A 254 -10.30 19.08 -12.86
N ILE A 255 -10.87 17.92 -12.62
CA ILE A 255 -10.20 16.61 -12.88
C ILE A 255 -9.74 16.49 -14.35
N LYS A 256 -10.45 17.15 -15.28
CA LYS A 256 -10.07 17.22 -16.71
C LYS A 256 -8.75 17.95 -16.95
N THR A 257 -8.32 18.80 -16.03
CA THR A 257 -7.04 19.54 -16.10
C THR A 257 -5.85 18.61 -15.85
N PHE A 258 -6.04 17.55 -15.06
CA PHE A 258 -5.04 16.53 -14.70
C PHE A 258 -5.27 15.24 -15.50
N ARG A 259 -5.33 15.39 -16.83
CA ARG A 259 -5.70 14.30 -17.74
C ARG A 259 -4.70 13.13 -17.67
N GLU A 260 -3.40 13.43 -17.60
CA GLU A 260 -2.37 12.39 -17.60
C GLU A 260 -2.37 11.63 -16.26
N LEU A 261 -2.57 12.32 -15.14
CA LEU A 261 -2.77 11.70 -13.85
C LEU A 261 -4.02 10.81 -13.83
N THR A 262 -5.15 11.28 -14.37
CA THR A 262 -6.39 10.48 -14.43
C THR A 262 -6.20 9.19 -15.23
N LYS A 263 -5.51 9.25 -16.38
CA LYS A 263 -5.16 8.06 -17.16
C LYS A 263 -4.26 7.11 -16.37
N PHE A 264 -3.28 7.68 -15.65
CA PHE A 264 -2.40 6.87 -14.79
C PHE A 264 -3.17 6.18 -13.67
N LEU A 265 -4.05 6.88 -12.96
CA LEU A 265 -4.88 6.30 -11.89
C LEU A 265 -5.79 5.18 -12.42
N LEU A 266 -6.33 5.33 -13.63
CA LEU A 266 -7.12 4.28 -14.27
C LEU A 266 -6.24 3.07 -14.65
N ALA A 267 -5.05 3.31 -15.21
CA ALA A 267 -4.10 2.23 -15.50
C ALA A 267 -3.69 1.52 -14.21
N TYR A 268 -3.36 2.30 -13.16
CA TYR A 268 -2.97 1.79 -11.84
C TYR A 268 -4.06 0.93 -11.22
N LEU A 269 -5.30 1.37 -11.23
CA LEU A 269 -6.45 0.59 -10.76
C LEU A 269 -6.48 -0.79 -11.42
N ILE A 270 -6.27 -0.85 -12.73
CA ILE A 270 -6.38 -2.10 -13.48
C ILE A 270 -5.17 -3.00 -13.26
N TYR A 271 -3.94 -2.50 -13.48
CA TYR A 271 -2.77 -3.40 -13.37
C TYR A 271 -2.45 -3.77 -11.91
N ASN A 272 -2.76 -2.91 -10.95
CA ASN A 272 -2.57 -3.22 -9.53
C ASN A 272 -3.54 -4.31 -9.06
N ASP A 273 -4.75 -4.38 -9.63
CA ASP A 273 -5.70 -5.49 -9.41
C ASP A 273 -5.09 -6.84 -9.83
N GLY A 274 -4.37 -6.86 -10.97
CA GLY A 274 -3.60 -8.02 -11.37
C GLY A 274 -2.49 -8.39 -10.37
N ILE A 275 -1.72 -7.39 -9.89
CA ILE A 275 -0.63 -7.63 -8.93
C ILE A 275 -1.18 -8.18 -7.60
N GLU A 276 -2.19 -7.52 -7.03
CA GLU A 276 -2.83 -7.95 -5.78
C GLU A 276 -3.43 -9.35 -5.92
N THR A 277 -4.03 -9.67 -7.08
CA THR A 277 -4.58 -11.01 -7.35
C THR A 277 -3.48 -12.06 -7.33
N VAL A 278 -2.32 -11.81 -7.97
CA VAL A 278 -1.18 -12.75 -7.90
C VAL A 278 -0.72 -12.95 -6.45
N ILE A 279 -0.59 -11.87 -5.68
CA ILE A 279 -0.14 -11.95 -4.29
C ILE A 279 -1.11 -12.78 -3.44
N ILE A 280 -2.42 -12.52 -3.57
CA ILE A 280 -3.45 -13.23 -2.79
C ILE A 280 -3.53 -14.70 -3.21
N MET A 281 -3.49 -14.99 -4.51
CA MET A 281 -3.68 -16.33 -5.03
C MET A 281 -2.42 -17.21 -4.96
N ALA A 282 -1.24 -16.63 -4.74
CA ALA A 282 0.02 -17.37 -4.67
C ALA A 282 -0.02 -18.47 -3.61
N SER A 283 -0.48 -18.18 -2.38
CA SER A 283 -0.57 -19.18 -1.32
C SER A 283 -1.53 -20.31 -1.63
N ILE A 284 -2.69 -19.98 -2.21
CA ILE A 284 -3.72 -20.95 -2.61
C ILE A 284 -3.17 -21.87 -3.70
N PHE A 285 -2.52 -21.30 -4.71
CA PHE A 285 -1.90 -22.06 -5.79
C PHE A 285 -0.80 -23.00 -5.27
N GLY A 286 0.06 -22.52 -4.38
CA GLY A 286 1.10 -23.34 -3.76
C GLY A 286 0.51 -24.52 -2.98
N ALA A 287 -0.56 -24.30 -2.21
CA ALA A 287 -1.20 -25.34 -1.42
C ALA A 287 -2.00 -26.33 -2.29
N GLU A 288 -2.92 -25.83 -3.13
CA GLU A 288 -3.90 -26.67 -3.83
C GLU A 288 -3.33 -27.33 -5.10
N VAL A 289 -2.45 -26.63 -5.84
CA VAL A 289 -1.91 -27.14 -7.11
C VAL A 289 -0.60 -27.88 -6.93
N LEU A 290 0.28 -27.37 -6.05
CA LEU A 290 1.62 -27.92 -5.85
C LEU A 290 1.76 -28.76 -4.58
N GLY A 291 0.71 -28.86 -3.75
CA GLY A 291 0.74 -29.61 -2.50
C GLY A 291 1.81 -29.13 -1.52
N MET A 292 2.07 -27.80 -1.47
CA MET A 292 3.03 -27.23 -0.53
C MET A 292 2.47 -27.27 0.87
N GLU A 293 3.30 -27.68 1.82
CA GLU A 293 2.95 -27.64 3.23
C GLU A 293 2.96 -26.20 3.76
N THR A 294 2.25 -25.95 4.87
CA THR A 294 2.18 -24.61 5.48
C THR A 294 3.55 -24.00 5.75
N ASN A 295 4.52 -24.83 6.20
CA ASN A 295 5.88 -24.37 6.44
C ASN A 295 6.61 -23.93 5.15
N GLU A 296 6.40 -24.63 4.04
CA GLU A 296 6.96 -24.27 2.73
C GLU A 296 6.38 -22.94 2.24
N ILE A 297 5.06 -22.73 2.43
CA ILE A 297 4.39 -21.49 2.08
C ILE A 297 4.94 -20.33 2.91
N ILE A 298 5.15 -20.50 4.21
CA ILE A 298 5.74 -19.48 5.08
C ILE A 298 7.16 -19.10 4.60
N LEU A 299 7.99 -20.10 4.32
CA LEU A 299 9.35 -19.87 3.81
C LEU A 299 9.33 -19.17 2.44
N TYR A 300 8.38 -19.52 1.58
CA TYR A 300 8.17 -18.86 0.30
C TYR A 300 7.84 -17.37 0.48
N PHE A 301 6.94 -17.01 1.39
CA PHE A 301 6.63 -15.61 1.70
C PHE A 301 7.80 -14.87 2.34
N LEU A 302 8.59 -15.49 3.21
CA LEU A 302 9.80 -14.88 3.77
C LEU A 302 10.85 -14.62 2.70
N MET A 303 11.04 -15.56 1.76
CA MET A 303 11.90 -15.35 0.58
C MET A 303 11.41 -14.16 -0.25
N ILE A 304 10.10 -14.07 -0.52
CA ILE A 304 9.49 -12.95 -1.25
C ILE A 304 9.82 -11.61 -0.56
N GLN A 305 9.67 -11.51 0.76
CA GLN A 305 10.00 -10.28 1.49
C GLN A 305 11.47 -9.89 1.33
N GLY A 306 12.38 -10.85 1.47
CA GLY A 306 13.82 -10.60 1.32
C GLY A 306 14.21 -10.15 -0.10
N ILE A 307 13.63 -10.77 -1.13
CA ILE A 307 13.94 -10.44 -2.52
C ILE A 307 13.25 -9.15 -2.98
N ALA A 308 12.03 -8.89 -2.53
CA ALA A 308 11.31 -7.64 -2.83
C ALA A 308 12.03 -6.39 -2.29
N PHE A 309 12.79 -6.52 -1.20
CA PHE A 309 13.73 -5.48 -0.74
C PHE A 309 14.69 -5.06 -1.86
N PHE A 310 15.39 -6.02 -2.47
CA PHE A 310 16.32 -5.73 -3.58
C PHE A 310 15.57 -5.21 -4.80
N GLY A 311 14.42 -5.80 -5.13
CA GLY A 311 13.55 -5.36 -6.22
C GLY A 311 13.16 -3.89 -6.09
N SER A 312 12.73 -3.46 -4.90
CA SER A 312 12.38 -2.06 -4.64
C SER A 312 13.53 -1.09 -4.88
N LEU A 313 14.74 -1.45 -4.45
CA LEU A 313 15.93 -0.62 -4.67
C LEU A 313 16.31 -0.56 -6.15
N ILE A 314 16.41 -1.72 -6.82
CA ILE A 314 16.81 -1.81 -8.24
C ILE A 314 15.84 -0.99 -9.11
N PHE A 315 14.54 -1.20 -8.97
CA PHE A 315 13.54 -0.50 -9.75
C PHE A 315 13.40 0.98 -9.35
N GLY A 316 13.71 1.33 -8.10
CA GLY A 316 13.80 2.72 -7.67
C GLY A 316 14.92 3.48 -8.41
N PHE A 317 16.11 2.86 -8.53
CA PHE A 317 17.19 3.40 -9.36
C PHE A 317 16.84 3.43 -10.84
N LEU A 318 16.20 2.38 -11.35
CA LEU A 318 15.78 2.30 -12.73
C LEU A 318 14.75 3.40 -13.06
N ALA A 319 13.82 3.67 -12.17
CA ALA A 319 12.82 4.73 -12.32
C ALA A 319 13.46 6.12 -12.49
N ASP A 320 14.50 6.42 -11.71
CA ASP A 320 15.24 7.67 -11.86
C ASP A 320 16.08 7.70 -13.15
N ALA A 321 16.59 6.55 -13.62
CA ALA A 321 17.48 6.48 -14.77
C ALA A 321 16.75 6.55 -16.13
N ILE A 322 15.63 5.84 -16.28
CA ILE A 322 14.91 5.70 -17.57
C ILE A 322 13.51 6.32 -17.57
N GLY A 323 13.03 6.81 -16.42
CA GLY A 323 11.69 7.37 -16.19
C GLY A 323 10.74 6.38 -15.51
N ASN A 324 9.83 6.91 -14.69
CA ASN A 324 8.92 6.11 -13.87
C ASN A 324 7.94 5.29 -14.71
N LYS A 325 7.33 5.88 -15.73
CA LYS A 325 6.41 5.19 -16.66
C LYS A 325 7.07 3.99 -17.32
N LYS A 326 8.28 4.15 -17.87
CA LYS A 326 8.99 3.06 -18.54
C LYS A 326 9.30 1.92 -17.56
N THR A 327 9.67 2.26 -16.35
CA THR A 327 9.97 1.30 -15.30
C THR A 327 8.74 0.48 -14.93
N VAL A 328 7.56 1.12 -14.76
CA VAL A 328 6.29 0.41 -14.56
C VAL A 328 5.96 -0.49 -15.76
N MET A 329 6.13 0.00 -17.00
CA MET A 329 5.89 -0.80 -18.21
C MET A 329 6.77 -2.06 -18.26
N ILE A 330 8.06 -1.94 -17.91
CA ILE A 330 8.98 -3.09 -17.83
C ILE A 330 8.51 -4.08 -16.77
N SER A 331 8.13 -3.60 -15.58
CA SER A 331 7.64 -4.47 -14.52
C SER A 331 6.37 -5.24 -14.93
N LEU A 332 5.42 -4.57 -15.59
CA LEU A 332 4.19 -5.22 -16.09
C LEU A 332 4.48 -6.23 -17.22
N GLY A 333 5.48 -5.96 -18.05
CA GLY A 333 5.98 -6.94 -19.03
C GLY A 333 6.51 -8.20 -18.37
N ILE A 334 7.32 -8.05 -17.32
CA ILE A 334 7.86 -9.19 -16.55
C ILE A 334 6.71 -9.91 -15.81
N TRP A 335 5.76 -9.19 -15.19
CA TRP A 335 4.56 -9.78 -14.59
C TRP A 335 3.77 -10.63 -15.60
N SER A 336 3.61 -10.14 -16.84
CA SER A 336 2.93 -10.88 -17.90
C SER A 336 3.65 -12.18 -18.26
N LEU A 337 4.99 -12.17 -18.32
CA LEU A 337 5.81 -13.36 -18.54
C LEU A 337 5.70 -14.35 -17.37
N ILE A 338 5.69 -13.87 -16.12
CA ILE A 338 5.51 -14.70 -14.93
C ILE A 338 4.16 -15.43 -14.99
N VAL A 339 3.08 -14.73 -15.33
CA VAL A 339 1.73 -15.32 -15.46
C VAL A 339 1.68 -16.35 -16.56
N LEU A 340 2.28 -16.09 -17.73
CA LEU A 340 2.36 -17.04 -18.83
C LEU A 340 3.15 -18.30 -18.46
N TRP A 341 4.25 -18.14 -17.73
CA TRP A 341 5.03 -19.29 -17.25
C TRP A 341 4.26 -20.04 -16.16
N ALA A 342 3.64 -19.37 -15.21
CA ALA A 342 2.81 -20.00 -14.18
C ALA A 342 1.63 -20.81 -14.75
N PHE A 343 1.06 -20.38 -15.90
CA PHE A 343 0.05 -21.14 -16.62
C PHE A 343 0.56 -22.47 -17.18
N ARG A 344 1.86 -22.57 -17.46
CA ARG A 344 2.53 -23.72 -18.08
C ARG A 344 3.64 -24.30 -17.18
N LEU A 345 3.42 -24.40 -15.86
CA LEU A 345 4.39 -24.99 -14.92
C LEU A 345 4.75 -26.43 -15.30
N GLY A 346 6.00 -26.80 -15.12
CA GLY A 346 6.53 -28.13 -15.39
C GLY A 346 7.07 -28.29 -16.82
N ILE A 347 7.35 -27.18 -17.55
CA ILE A 347 7.95 -27.24 -18.88
C ILE A 347 9.45 -27.47 -18.82
N PHE A 348 10.15 -26.81 -17.93
CA PHE A 348 11.62 -26.80 -17.85
C PHE A 348 12.14 -27.67 -16.73
N TRP A 349 11.48 -27.65 -15.57
CA TRP A 349 11.86 -28.35 -14.34
C TRP A 349 10.64 -28.89 -13.61
N ASP A 350 10.87 -29.47 -12.44
CA ASP A 350 9.80 -29.82 -11.51
C ASP A 350 8.92 -28.61 -11.18
N PRO A 351 7.57 -28.75 -11.19
CA PRO A 351 6.65 -27.65 -10.98
C PRO A 351 6.91 -26.83 -9.70
N LYS A 352 7.30 -27.46 -8.59
CA LYS A 352 7.64 -26.76 -7.36
C LYS A 352 8.90 -25.90 -7.54
N THR A 353 9.93 -26.42 -8.20
CA THR A 353 11.16 -25.69 -8.50
C THR A 353 10.88 -24.47 -9.36
N GLU A 354 10.09 -24.63 -10.43
CA GLU A 354 9.68 -23.50 -11.28
C GLU A 354 8.90 -22.46 -10.48
N TYR A 355 8.03 -22.91 -9.58
CA TYR A 355 7.25 -21.99 -8.73
C TYR A 355 8.13 -21.17 -7.79
N TRP A 356 9.19 -21.75 -7.20
CA TRP A 356 10.17 -21.00 -6.41
C TRP A 356 10.90 -19.96 -7.26
N ILE A 357 11.29 -20.30 -8.48
CA ILE A 357 11.94 -19.36 -9.42
C ILE A 357 10.98 -18.22 -9.79
N LEU A 358 9.72 -18.55 -10.09
CA LEU A 358 8.68 -17.54 -10.36
C LEU A 358 8.46 -16.63 -9.16
N GLY A 359 8.51 -17.17 -7.94
CA GLY A 359 8.45 -16.38 -6.70
C GLY A 359 9.59 -15.37 -6.58
N VAL A 360 10.81 -15.75 -6.94
CA VAL A 360 11.97 -14.84 -6.99
C VAL A 360 11.72 -13.70 -7.99
N LEU A 361 11.28 -14.02 -9.21
CA LEU A 361 11.00 -13.01 -10.24
C LEU A 361 9.82 -12.12 -9.83
N ALA A 362 8.75 -12.70 -9.31
CA ALA A 362 7.58 -11.97 -8.81
C ALA A 362 7.96 -11.00 -7.68
N ALA A 363 8.78 -11.43 -6.73
CA ALA A 363 9.24 -10.59 -5.63
C ALA A 363 10.05 -9.37 -6.12
N LEU A 364 10.96 -9.57 -7.08
CA LEU A 364 11.73 -8.48 -7.67
C LEU A 364 10.83 -7.42 -8.31
N VAL A 365 9.85 -7.85 -9.13
CA VAL A 365 8.98 -6.90 -9.81
C VAL A 365 7.86 -6.37 -8.94
N MET A 366 7.46 -7.07 -7.88
CA MET A 366 6.48 -6.62 -6.90
C MET A 366 6.97 -5.35 -6.20
N GLY A 367 8.12 -5.41 -5.56
CA GLY A 367 8.72 -4.23 -4.94
C GLY A 367 8.97 -3.11 -5.95
N GLY A 368 9.38 -3.49 -7.16
CA GLY A 368 9.64 -2.56 -8.26
C GLY A 368 8.41 -1.83 -8.76
N SER A 369 7.33 -2.55 -9.06
CA SER A 369 6.09 -1.95 -9.56
C SER A 369 5.44 -1.02 -8.53
N GLN A 370 5.47 -1.40 -7.24
CA GLN A 370 4.96 -0.59 -6.15
C GLN A 370 5.78 0.71 -5.98
N ALA A 371 7.11 0.61 -5.98
CA ALA A 371 8.00 1.77 -5.86
C ALA A 371 7.86 2.74 -7.04
N ALA A 372 7.87 2.23 -8.28
CA ALA A 372 7.76 3.04 -9.49
C ALA A 372 6.36 3.66 -9.66
N SER A 373 5.28 2.95 -9.29
CA SER A 373 3.91 3.49 -9.34
C SER A 373 3.72 4.61 -8.33
N ARG A 374 4.25 4.47 -7.10
CA ARG A 374 4.21 5.51 -6.08
C ARG A 374 5.02 6.75 -6.51
N SER A 375 6.17 6.58 -7.13
CA SER A 375 6.95 7.70 -7.63
C SER A 375 6.30 8.36 -8.85
N LEU A 376 5.67 7.60 -9.77
CA LEU A 376 4.91 8.17 -10.90
C LEU A 376 3.72 9.00 -10.41
N GLN A 377 3.01 8.55 -9.38
CA GLN A 377 2.02 9.36 -8.69
C GLN A 377 2.63 10.66 -8.16
N GLY A 378 3.78 10.57 -7.50
CA GLY A 378 4.45 11.73 -6.90
C GLY A 378 4.82 12.80 -7.91
N ILE A 379 5.38 12.43 -9.09
CA ILE A 379 5.75 13.40 -10.13
C ILE A 379 4.54 14.07 -10.79
N PHE A 380 3.33 13.47 -10.73
CA PHE A 380 2.09 14.06 -11.23
C PHE A 380 1.32 14.85 -10.18
N THR A 381 1.71 14.73 -8.92
CA THR A 381 0.99 15.34 -7.81
C THR A 381 1.41 16.80 -7.61
N PRO A 382 0.46 17.78 -7.61
CA PRO A 382 0.75 19.15 -7.25
C PRO A 382 1.22 19.26 -5.78
N ASP A 383 2.28 20.04 -5.54
CA ASP A 383 2.90 20.16 -4.20
C ASP A 383 1.92 20.69 -3.14
N THR A 384 0.97 21.52 -3.54
CA THR A 384 -0.05 22.12 -2.65
C THR A 384 -1.21 21.17 -2.30
N ASN A 385 -1.37 20.05 -3.04
CA ASN A 385 -2.50 19.14 -2.92
C ASN A 385 -2.07 17.67 -2.74
N SER A 386 -0.90 17.45 -2.15
CA SER A 386 -0.30 16.12 -2.13
C SER A 386 -1.13 15.09 -1.36
N ALA A 387 -1.73 15.44 -0.22
CA ALA A 387 -2.56 14.51 0.55
C ALA A 387 -3.86 14.13 -0.18
N GLU A 388 -4.52 15.11 -0.82
CA GLU A 388 -5.73 14.87 -1.61
C GLU A 388 -5.45 13.94 -2.80
N PHE A 389 -4.37 14.19 -3.56
CA PHE A 389 -4.03 13.40 -4.74
C PHE A 389 -3.50 12.01 -4.40
N PHE A 390 -2.75 11.84 -3.32
CA PHE A 390 -2.38 10.51 -2.82
C PHE A 390 -3.56 9.76 -2.21
N ALA A 391 -4.59 10.46 -1.73
CA ALA A 391 -5.83 9.80 -1.35
C ALA A 391 -6.54 9.17 -2.56
N PHE A 392 -6.61 9.84 -3.72
CA PHE A 392 -7.12 9.24 -4.95
C PHE A 392 -6.30 8.04 -5.42
N PHE A 393 -4.97 8.11 -5.30
CA PHE A 393 -4.08 6.97 -5.57
C PHE A 393 -4.39 5.79 -4.63
N GLY A 394 -4.53 6.04 -3.33
CA GLY A 394 -4.91 5.03 -2.35
C GLY A 394 -6.29 4.42 -2.62
N VAL A 395 -7.28 5.23 -3.03
CA VAL A 395 -8.60 4.75 -3.46
C VAL A 395 -8.48 3.82 -4.66
N SER A 396 -7.74 4.24 -5.71
CA SER A 396 -7.51 3.41 -6.90
C SER A 396 -6.86 2.07 -6.54
N GLY A 397 -5.83 2.09 -5.66
CA GLY A 397 -5.18 0.87 -5.20
C GLY A 397 -6.09 -0.08 -4.40
N LYS A 398 -7.07 0.46 -3.65
CA LYS A 398 -7.99 -0.36 -2.85
C LYS A 398 -9.12 -0.96 -3.68
N PHE A 399 -9.64 -0.22 -4.65
CA PHE A 399 -10.62 -0.77 -5.60
C PHE A 399 -10.00 -1.84 -6.50
N ALA A 400 -8.69 -1.79 -6.71
CA ALA A 400 -7.92 -2.77 -7.44
C ALA A 400 -7.98 -4.20 -6.85
N SER A 401 -8.25 -4.38 -5.58
CA SER A 401 -8.29 -5.72 -4.95
C SER A 401 -9.67 -6.41 -5.06
N ILE A 402 -10.59 -5.90 -5.87
CA ILE A 402 -11.98 -6.39 -5.94
C ILE A 402 -12.21 -7.24 -7.19
N PHE A 403 -11.86 -6.71 -8.36
CA PHE A 403 -12.24 -7.32 -9.63
C PHE A 403 -11.37 -8.53 -10.00
N GLY A 404 -10.08 -8.49 -9.70
CA GLY A 404 -9.14 -9.54 -10.01
C GLY A 404 -9.51 -10.88 -9.36
N PRO A 405 -9.60 -10.97 -8.02
CA PRO A 405 -10.02 -12.20 -7.36
C PRO A 405 -11.42 -12.68 -7.78
N LEU A 406 -12.34 -11.74 -8.06
CA LEU A 406 -13.68 -12.08 -8.53
C LEU A 406 -13.65 -12.76 -9.91
N ILE A 407 -12.97 -12.16 -10.89
CA ILE A 407 -12.84 -12.71 -12.25
C ILE A 407 -12.06 -14.02 -12.22
N TYR A 408 -10.99 -14.09 -11.43
CA TYR A 408 -10.22 -15.30 -11.19
C TYR A 408 -11.11 -16.44 -10.67
N GLY A 409 -11.92 -16.19 -9.64
CA GLY A 409 -12.84 -17.16 -9.07
C GLY A 409 -13.95 -17.61 -10.03
N ILE A 410 -14.53 -16.67 -10.79
CA ILE A 410 -15.55 -16.98 -11.82
C ILE A 410 -14.97 -17.90 -12.91
N LEU A 411 -13.74 -17.62 -13.37
CA LEU A 411 -13.12 -18.47 -14.40
C LEU A 411 -12.82 -19.88 -13.89
N ILE A 412 -12.37 -20.01 -12.62
CA ILE A 412 -12.22 -21.35 -12.02
C ILE A 412 -13.56 -22.06 -11.93
N ALA A 413 -14.62 -21.37 -11.49
CA ALA A 413 -15.95 -21.96 -11.37
C ALA A 413 -16.51 -22.46 -12.72
N ILE A 414 -16.21 -21.76 -13.82
CA ILE A 414 -16.66 -22.13 -15.18
C ILE A 414 -15.78 -23.22 -15.79
N THR A 415 -14.47 -23.16 -15.60
CA THR A 415 -13.51 -24.03 -16.30
C THR A 415 -13.07 -25.24 -15.48
N GLY A 416 -13.29 -25.22 -14.16
CA GLY A 416 -12.79 -26.24 -13.22
C GLY A 416 -11.27 -26.23 -13.04
N SER A 417 -10.56 -25.21 -13.56
CA SER A 417 -9.09 -25.16 -13.59
C SER A 417 -8.55 -23.89 -12.96
N VAL A 418 -7.71 -24.05 -11.95
CA VAL A 418 -6.99 -22.93 -11.29
C VAL A 418 -6.05 -22.24 -12.28
N GLN A 419 -5.44 -23.00 -13.20
CA GLN A 419 -4.58 -22.44 -14.25
C GLN A 419 -5.35 -21.47 -15.16
N SER A 420 -6.61 -21.75 -15.48
CA SER A 420 -7.44 -20.83 -16.27
C SER A 420 -7.70 -19.52 -15.55
N GLY A 421 -7.85 -19.56 -14.22
CA GLY A 421 -7.92 -18.37 -13.39
C GLY A 421 -6.68 -17.48 -13.52
N ILE A 422 -5.48 -18.08 -13.54
CA ILE A 422 -4.21 -17.35 -13.70
C ILE A 422 -4.19 -16.52 -14.99
N LEU A 423 -4.70 -17.06 -16.11
CA LEU A 423 -4.73 -16.32 -17.39
C LEU A 423 -5.59 -15.05 -17.32
N SER A 424 -6.58 -14.98 -16.44
CA SER A 424 -7.35 -13.74 -16.28
C SER A 424 -6.50 -12.58 -15.82
N VAL A 425 -5.47 -12.84 -15.03
CA VAL A 425 -4.55 -11.82 -14.51
C VAL A 425 -3.75 -11.17 -15.63
N LEU A 426 -3.43 -11.93 -16.68
CA LEU A 426 -2.74 -11.41 -17.86
C LEU A 426 -3.54 -10.27 -18.53
N LEU A 427 -4.88 -10.37 -18.54
CA LEU A 427 -5.73 -9.34 -19.12
C LEU A 427 -5.57 -8.00 -18.37
N PHE A 428 -5.49 -8.03 -17.03
CA PHE A 428 -5.28 -6.83 -16.23
C PHE A 428 -3.93 -6.17 -16.55
N PHE A 429 -2.87 -6.95 -16.73
CA PHE A 429 -1.56 -6.41 -17.10
C PHE A 429 -1.56 -5.83 -18.50
N ILE A 430 -2.14 -6.52 -19.49
CA ILE A 430 -2.20 -6.02 -20.87
C ILE A 430 -3.03 -4.74 -20.96
N VAL A 431 -4.24 -4.73 -20.38
CA VAL A 431 -5.12 -3.54 -20.40
C VAL A 431 -4.47 -2.38 -19.65
N GLY A 432 -3.90 -2.66 -18.47
CA GLY A 432 -3.15 -1.67 -17.71
C GLY A 432 -1.97 -1.08 -18.48
N MET A 433 -1.18 -1.91 -19.19
CA MET A 433 -0.09 -1.47 -20.08
C MET A 433 -0.60 -0.62 -21.24
N VAL A 434 -1.67 -1.01 -21.90
CA VAL A 434 -2.25 -0.25 -23.02
C VAL A 434 -2.69 1.14 -22.57
N ILE A 435 -3.36 1.24 -21.43
CA ILE A 435 -3.77 2.55 -20.88
C ILE A 435 -2.52 3.35 -20.47
N LEU A 436 -1.57 2.72 -19.77
CA LEU A 436 -0.34 3.38 -19.33
C LEU A 436 0.50 3.86 -20.52
N TRP A 437 0.49 3.15 -21.64
CA TRP A 437 1.15 3.59 -22.88
C TRP A 437 0.67 4.96 -23.32
N THR A 438 -0.64 5.26 -23.18
CA THR A 438 -1.25 6.56 -23.56
C THR A 438 -0.89 7.71 -22.62
N VAL A 439 -0.31 7.43 -21.45
CA VAL A 439 0.12 8.44 -20.48
C VAL A 439 1.38 9.13 -20.98
N ASN A 440 1.39 10.45 -20.96
CA ASN A 440 2.57 11.25 -21.29
C ASN A 440 3.18 11.83 -20.01
N GLU A 441 4.34 11.28 -19.59
CA GLU A 441 5.00 11.64 -18.34
C GLU A 441 5.39 13.14 -18.31
N LYS A 442 5.95 13.66 -19.40
CA LYS A 442 6.33 15.08 -19.50
C LYS A 442 5.13 16.02 -19.38
N LYS A 443 4.05 15.70 -20.09
CA LYS A 443 2.83 16.48 -20.03
C LYS A 443 2.17 16.43 -18.65
N GLY A 444 2.22 15.29 -17.97
CA GLY A 444 1.74 15.15 -16.57
C GLY A 444 2.52 16.04 -15.61
N MET A 445 3.85 16.13 -15.77
CA MET A 445 4.68 17.05 -15.01
C MET A 445 4.36 18.54 -15.29
N GLU A 446 4.00 18.88 -16.51
CA GLU A 446 3.50 20.23 -16.86
C GLU A 446 2.12 20.50 -16.25
N GLU A 447 1.25 19.50 -16.24
CA GLU A 447 -0.08 19.60 -15.62
C GLU A 447 0.00 19.84 -14.10
N LYS A 448 1.01 19.27 -13.43
CA LYS A 448 1.31 19.48 -12.00
C LYS A 448 1.49 20.95 -11.63
N GLN A 449 2.08 21.75 -12.53
CA GLN A 449 2.39 23.17 -12.27
C GLN A 449 1.16 24.09 -12.41
N ARG A 450 0.03 23.55 -12.89
CA ARG A 450 -1.19 24.35 -13.06
C ARG A 450 -1.84 24.61 -11.71
N PRO A 451 -2.28 25.85 -11.46
CA PRO A 451 -2.94 26.15 -10.19
C PRO A 451 -4.21 25.31 -10.03
N VAL A 452 -4.35 24.69 -8.89
CA VAL A 452 -5.54 23.92 -8.48
C VAL A 452 -6.61 24.86 -7.92
N LEU A 453 -6.18 26.04 -7.40
CA LEU A 453 -7.06 27.09 -6.82
C LEU A 453 -7.14 28.28 -7.75
#